data_eba9f1b817729ad5cabaeabf2c0b8009
#
_entry.id   eba9f1b817729ad5cabaeabf2c0b8009
#
_cell.length_a   1.000
_cell.length_b   1.000
_cell.length_c   1.000
_cell.angle_alpha   90.00
_cell.angle_beta   90.00
_cell.angle_gamma   90.00
#
_symmetry.space_group_name_H-M   'P 1'
#
loop_
_entity.id
_entity.type
_entity.pdbx_description
1 polymer ?
#
loop_
_entity_poly.entity_id
_entity_poly.type
_entity_poly.pdbx_seq_one_letter_code
_entity_poly.pdbx_strand_id
1 'polypeptide(L)'
;MINVESLRGMIAEELKAWDQPSISVGIVKDGKVELAEGFGYANMDKQVKPDPDTLYQTGSCSKAFTAAAVAILVDRGILEWDKPVVSYMPWLRFKEPFTTANVTVRDLLCHRTGLPRHDAYWIVGPCTRKEMVKDLRNMQPGWSFRSHWCYQNTCIVAAGMLVEEMTGKTWEEFVKKEIFEPLGMTRSTFYVDAIEADANHATPYDRPTPVEL
;
A
#
# COMPACT_ATOMS: atom_id res chain seq x y z
N MET A 1 7.29 20.53 23.30
CA MET A 1 7.17 21.15 21.98
C MET A 1 8.18 20.49 21.06
N ILE A 2 7.81 20.18 19.81
CA ILE A 2 8.75 19.71 18.81
C ILE A 2 9.60 20.92 18.37
N ASN A 3 10.92 20.76 18.36
CA ASN A 3 11.78 21.81 17.81
C ASN A 3 11.82 21.68 16.30
N VAL A 4 10.93 22.38 15.62
CA VAL A 4 10.75 22.32 14.17
C VAL A 4 12.03 22.75 13.42
N GLU A 5 12.77 23.73 13.93
CA GLU A 5 14.01 24.19 13.28
C GLU A 5 15.12 23.14 13.33
N SER A 6 15.27 22.49 14.48
CA SER A 6 16.20 21.35 14.62
C SER A 6 15.83 20.20 13.69
N LEU A 7 14.52 19.95 13.52
CA LEU A 7 14.02 18.91 12.62
C LEU A 7 14.30 19.24 11.14
N ARG A 8 14.12 20.47 10.73
CA ARG A 8 14.48 20.90 9.36
C ARG A 8 15.97 20.68 9.05
N GLY A 9 16.84 21.02 10.01
CA GLY A 9 18.27 20.76 9.88
C GLY A 9 18.57 19.27 9.72
N MET A 10 17.99 18.42 10.56
CA MET A 10 18.14 16.97 10.48
C MET A 10 17.62 16.40 9.13
N ILE A 11 16.46 16.83 8.66
CA ILE A 11 15.91 16.39 7.36
C ILE A 11 16.87 16.76 6.22
N ALA A 12 17.44 17.96 6.23
CA ALA A 12 18.37 18.39 5.20
C ALA A 12 19.68 17.55 5.21
N GLU A 13 20.17 17.20 6.39
CA GLU A 13 21.33 16.30 6.54
C GLU A 13 21.02 14.89 6.05
N GLU A 14 19.85 14.33 6.40
CA GLU A 14 19.43 13.00 5.97
C GLU A 14 19.23 12.92 4.46
N LEU A 15 18.58 13.90 3.83
CA LEU A 15 18.45 13.94 2.37
C LEU A 15 19.80 13.86 1.68
N LYS A 16 20.79 14.59 2.20
CA LYS A 16 22.15 14.58 1.67
C LYS A 16 22.85 13.24 1.94
N ALA A 17 22.72 12.71 3.16
CA ALA A 17 23.37 11.46 3.55
C ALA A 17 22.85 10.26 2.73
N TRP A 18 21.56 10.22 2.44
CA TRP A 18 20.93 9.17 1.65
C TRP A 18 20.85 9.47 0.16
N ASP A 19 21.37 10.65 -0.27
CA ASP A 19 21.29 11.13 -1.65
C ASP A 19 19.86 11.06 -2.22
N GLN A 20 18.91 11.45 -1.39
CA GLN A 20 17.49 11.48 -1.80
C GLN A 20 17.17 12.81 -2.45
N PRO A 21 16.47 12.83 -3.60
CA PRO A 21 16.12 14.06 -4.29
C PRO A 21 15.13 14.92 -3.49
N SER A 22 14.17 14.31 -2.85
CA SER A 22 13.17 15.02 -2.04
C SER A 22 12.46 14.12 -1.03
N ILE A 23 11.83 14.79 -0.06
CA ILE A 23 10.91 14.18 0.89
C ILE A 23 9.81 15.18 1.27
N SER A 24 8.59 14.70 1.48
CA SER A 24 7.53 15.45 2.16
C SER A 24 7.34 14.92 3.57
N VAL A 25 7.26 15.83 4.54
CA VAL A 25 7.14 15.48 5.96
C VAL A 25 5.90 16.14 6.54
N GLY A 26 5.02 15.33 7.13
CA GLY A 26 3.87 15.79 7.89
C GLY A 26 3.98 15.34 9.35
N ILE A 27 3.79 16.26 10.29
CA ILE A 27 3.76 15.96 11.73
C ILE A 27 2.51 16.56 12.32
N VAL A 28 1.72 15.69 12.94
CA VAL A 28 0.51 16.09 13.68
C VAL A 28 0.71 15.71 15.15
N LYS A 29 0.46 16.66 16.04
CA LYS A 29 0.49 16.47 17.47
C LYS A 29 -0.75 17.09 18.12
N ASP A 30 -1.42 16.32 18.97
CA ASP A 30 -2.61 16.76 19.70
C ASP A 30 -3.69 17.37 18.75
N GLY A 31 -3.87 16.78 17.57
CA GLY A 31 -4.82 17.22 16.54
C GLY A 31 -4.40 18.48 15.76
N LYS A 32 -3.17 18.98 15.96
CA LYS A 32 -2.64 20.16 15.27
C LYS A 32 -1.48 19.78 14.36
N VAL A 33 -1.45 20.38 13.17
CA VAL A 33 -0.32 20.26 12.26
C VAL A 33 0.83 21.10 12.80
N GLU A 34 1.91 20.44 13.20
CA GLU A 34 3.16 21.08 13.65
C GLU A 34 4.11 21.33 12.49
N LEU A 35 4.09 20.45 11.48
CA LEU A 35 4.87 20.56 10.25
C LEU A 35 4.09 19.95 9.09
N ALA A 36 4.10 20.60 7.94
CA ALA A 36 3.69 20.05 6.65
C ALA A 36 4.55 20.74 5.58
N GLU A 37 5.67 20.13 5.21
CA GLU A 37 6.66 20.75 4.32
C GLU A 37 7.30 19.73 3.38
N GLY A 38 7.68 20.20 2.20
CA GLY A 38 8.52 19.47 1.26
C GLY A 38 9.98 19.97 1.31
N PHE A 39 10.92 19.05 1.15
CA PHE A 39 12.36 19.32 1.18
C PHE A 39 13.04 18.74 -0.05
N GLY A 40 14.15 19.37 -0.49
CA GLY A 40 14.88 18.96 -1.69
C GLY A 40 14.20 19.42 -2.98
N TYR A 41 14.22 18.58 -4.03
CA TYR A 41 13.64 18.86 -5.34
C TYR A 41 12.74 17.72 -5.79
N ALA A 42 11.45 17.98 -5.94
CA ALA A 42 10.47 17.03 -6.52
C ALA A 42 10.81 16.68 -7.97
N ASN A 43 11.48 17.62 -8.68
CA ASN A 43 12.09 17.36 -9.98
C ASN A 43 13.48 18.00 -10.00
N MET A 44 14.51 17.18 -10.06
CA MET A 44 15.91 17.63 -10.02
C MET A 44 16.29 18.42 -11.27
N ASP A 45 15.85 17.96 -12.45
CA ASP A 45 16.23 18.56 -13.72
C ASP A 45 15.65 19.97 -13.90
N LYS A 46 14.40 20.13 -13.43
CA LYS A 46 13.67 21.41 -13.48
C LYS A 46 13.81 22.22 -12.20
N GLN A 47 14.50 21.71 -11.19
CA GLN A 47 14.68 22.34 -9.88
C GLN A 47 13.34 22.72 -9.19
N VAL A 48 12.31 21.90 -9.40
CA VAL A 48 10.99 22.10 -8.77
C VAL A 48 11.05 21.67 -7.32
N LYS A 49 10.78 22.58 -6.39
CA LYS A 49 10.70 22.24 -4.97
C LYS A 49 9.36 21.60 -4.62
N PRO A 50 9.35 20.59 -3.75
CA PRO A 50 8.10 20.06 -3.26
C PRO A 50 7.43 21.01 -2.25
N ASP A 51 6.13 20.92 -2.17
CA ASP A 51 5.29 21.59 -1.18
C ASP A 51 4.38 20.56 -0.47
N PRO A 52 3.51 20.97 0.48
CA PRO A 52 2.60 20.05 1.16
C PRO A 52 1.62 19.30 0.25
N ASP A 53 1.35 19.85 -0.93
CA ASP A 53 0.41 19.30 -1.92
C ASP A 53 1.10 18.46 -3.00
N THR A 54 2.42 18.32 -2.96
CA THR A 54 3.16 17.51 -3.94
C THR A 54 2.78 16.04 -3.83
N LEU A 55 2.41 15.44 -4.96
CA LEU A 55 2.06 14.03 -5.03
C LEU A 55 3.30 13.15 -5.05
N TYR A 56 3.31 12.15 -4.15
CA TYR A 56 4.33 11.10 -4.08
C TYR A 56 3.70 9.73 -4.21
N GLN A 57 4.41 8.81 -4.82
CA GLN A 57 4.02 7.40 -4.82
C GLN A 57 4.28 6.80 -3.43
N THR A 58 3.22 6.38 -2.76
CA THR A 58 3.30 5.85 -1.39
C THR A 58 3.68 4.37 -1.34
N GLY A 59 3.71 3.69 -2.49
CA GLY A 59 4.06 2.29 -2.59
C GLY A 59 3.26 1.43 -1.60
N SER A 60 3.95 0.63 -0.81
CA SER A 60 3.32 -0.31 0.13
C SER A 60 2.64 0.34 1.34
N CYS A 61 2.81 1.63 1.58
CA CYS A 61 2.00 2.35 2.56
C CYS A 61 0.50 2.33 2.20
N SER A 62 0.17 2.12 0.90
CA SER A 62 -1.20 1.91 0.43
C SER A 62 -1.91 0.70 1.06
N LYS A 63 -1.18 -0.29 1.59
CA LYS A 63 -1.75 -1.43 2.31
C LYS A 63 -2.54 -1.03 3.55
N ALA A 64 -2.17 0.08 4.17
CA ALA A 64 -2.93 0.63 5.30
C ALA A 64 -4.36 1.01 4.90
N PHE A 65 -4.56 1.54 3.68
CA PHE A 65 -5.90 1.83 3.17
C PHE A 65 -6.71 0.57 2.88
N THR A 66 -6.06 -0.50 2.40
CA THR A 66 -6.74 -1.80 2.25
C THR A 66 -7.17 -2.35 3.61
N ALA A 67 -6.30 -2.29 4.61
CA ALA A 67 -6.62 -2.73 5.97
C ALA A 67 -7.74 -1.88 6.60
N ALA A 68 -7.71 -0.56 6.40
CA ALA A 68 -8.75 0.34 6.87
C ALA A 68 -10.10 0.07 6.17
N ALA A 69 -10.11 -0.17 4.86
CA ALA A 69 -11.32 -0.54 4.12
C ALA A 69 -11.95 -1.83 4.66
N VAL A 70 -11.13 -2.85 4.93
CA VAL A 70 -11.59 -4.09 5.58
C VAL A 70 -12.11 -3.81 7.00
N ALA A 71 -11.40 -2.98 7.79
CA ALA A 71 -11.82 -2.63 9.15
C ALA A 71 -13.20 -1.94 9.17
N ILE A 72 -13.45 -1.02 8.24
CA ILE A 72 -14.76 -0.37 8.08
C ILE A 72 -15.86 -1.41 7.84
N LEU A 73 -15.61 -2.44 7.03
CA LEU A 73 -16.58 -3.50 6.79
C LEU A 73 -16.78 -4.40 8.02
N VAL A 74 -15.74 -4.60 8.81
CA VAL A 74 -15.86 -5.32 10.10
C VAL A 74 -16.67 -4.51 11.10
N ASP A 75 -16.41 -3.22 11.24
CA ASP A 75 -17.17 -2.34 12.13
C ASP A 75 -18.66 -2.25 11.75
N ARG A 76 -18.97 -2.41 10.46
CA ARG A 76 -20.36 -2.50 9.94
C ARG A 76 -20.97 -3.90 10.09
N GLY A 77 -20.26 -4.87 10.63
CA GLY A 77 -20.75 -6.25 10.78
C GLY A 77 -20.87 -7.05 9.47
N ILE A 78 -20.27 -6.54 8.38
CA ILE A 78 -20.29 -7.19 7.05
C ILE A 78 -19.21 -8.28 6.99
N LEU A 79 -18.06 -8.03 7.61
CA LEU A 79 -16.93 -8.95 7.70
C LEU A 79 -16.62 -9.28 9.17
N GLU A 80 -15.92 -10.38 9.37
CA GLU A 80 -15.36 -10.78 10.66
C GLU A 80 -13.86 -11.09 10.46
N TRP A 81 -13.00 -10.54 11.34
CA TRP A 81 -11.55 -10.69 11.21
C TRP A 81 -11.08 -12.15 11.14
N ASP A 82 -11.69 -13.01 11.91
CA ASP A 82 -11.22 -14.38 12.12
C ASP A 82 -12.10 -15.43 11.47
N LYS A 83 -13.06 -15.02 10.63
CA LYS A 83 -13.85 -15.91 9.81
C LYS A 83 -13.09 -16.32 8.55
N PRO A 84 -13.16 -17.59 8.13
CA PRO A 84 -12.53 -18.05 6.90
C PRO A 84 -13.00 -17.27 5.67
N VAL A 85 -12.03 -16.82 4.84
CA VAL A 85 -12.30 -15.99 3.66
C VAL A 85 -13.20 -16.70 2.65
N VAL A 86 -13.14 -18.02 2.57
CA VAL A 86 -14.04 -18.82 1.69
C VAL A 86 -15.52 -18.67 2.01
N SER A 87 -15.87 -18.19 3.21
CA SER A 87 -17.27 -17.86 3.56
C SER A 87 -17.78 -16.62 2.82
N TYR A 88 -16.89 -15.75 2.39
CA TYR A 88 -17.18 -14.51 1.67
C TYR A 88 -16.84 -14.61 0.19
N MET A 89 -15.72 -15.29 -0.13
CA MET A 89 -15.21 -15.52 -1.48
C MET A 89 -15.12 -17.03 -1.75
N PRO A 90 -16.24 -17.72 -2.06
CA PRO A 90 -16.26 -19.20 -2.21
C PRO A 90 -15.38 -19.73 -3.34
N TRP A 91 -14.93 -18.88 -4.25
CA TRP A 91 -14.04 -19.21 -5.37
C TRP A 91 -12.56 -19.12 -5.01
N LEU A 92 -12.19 -18.47 -3.90
CA LEU A 92 -10.80 -18.36 -3.45
C LEU A 92 -10.25 -19.74 -3.09
N ARG A 93 -9.07 -20.04 -3.60
CA ARG A 93 -8.33 -21.27 -3.27
C ARG A 93 -6.85 -20.99 -3.13
N PHE A 94 -6.27 -21.61 -2.12
CA PHE A 94 -4.83 -21.82 -2.00
C PHE A 94 -4.49 -23.22 -2.48
N LYS A 95 -3.23 -23.47 -2.81
CA LYS A 95 -2.76 -24.80 -3.22
C LYS A 95 -3.02 -25.86 -2.13
N GLU A 96 -2.80 -25.50 -0.88
CA GLU A 96 -3.06 -26.34 0.28
C GLU A 96 -4.56 -26.27 0.66
N PRO A 97 -5.30 -27.37 0.65
CA PRO A 97 -6.71 -27.39 1.05
C PRO A 97 -6.94 -26.89 2.48
N PHE A 98 -6.00 -27.22 3.39
CA PHE A 98 -6.07 -26.76 4.78
C PHE A 98 -6.00 -25.22 4.86
N THR A 99 -5.05 -24.60 4.15
CA THR A 99 -4.94 -23.13 4.07
C THR A 99 -6.22 -22.53 3.49
N THR A 100 -6.77 -23.10 2.42
CA THR A 100 -8.02 -22.66 1.82
C THR A 100 -9.18 -22.64 2.82
N ALA A 101 -9.34 -23.69 3.61
CA ALA A 101 -10.42 -23.82 4.56
C ALA A 101 -10.29 -22.91 5.80
N ASN A 102 -9.06 -22.53 6.17
CA ASN A 102 -8.76 -21.88 7.44
C ASN A 102 -8.21 -20.46 7.35
N VAL A 103 -7.82 -19.99 6.16
CA VAL A 103 -7.30 -18.61 5.99
C VAL A 103 -8.39 -17.61 6.29
N THR A 104 -8.11 -16.71 7.22
CA THR A 104 -9.03 -15.67 7.66
C THR A 104 -8.72 -14.33 6.99
N VAL A 105 -9.64 -13.38 7.11
CA VAL A 105 -9.44 -12.00 6.65
C VAL A 105 -8.16 -11.40 7.27
N ARG A 106 -7.94 -11.64 8.56
CA ARG A 106 -6.74 -11.23 9.29
C ARG A 106 -5.46 -11.85 8.70
N ASP A 107 -5.47 -13.13 8.35
CA ASP A 107 -4.29 -13.82 7.80
C ASP A 107 -3.82 -13.22 6.47
N LEU A 108 -4.74 -12.76 5.62
CA LEU A 108 -4.41 -12.09 4.36
C LEU A 108 -3.59 -10.82 4.60
N LEU A 109 -3.96 -10.05 5.62
CA LEU A 109 -3.33 -8.77 5.95
C LEU A 109 -2.04 -8.91 6.78
N CYS A 110 -1.88 -10.03 7.50
CA CYS A 110 -0.77 -10.25 8.42
C CYS A 110 0.43 -10.98 7.80
N HIS A 111 0.41 -11.28 6.49
CA HIS A 111 1.53 -11.93 5.81
C HIS A 111 1.93 -13.29 6.39
N ARG A 112 0.95 -14.10 6.84
CA ARG A 112 1.23 -15.37 7.52
C ARG A 112 0.55 -16.58 6.87
N THR A 113 0.28 -16.50 5.56
CA THR A 113 -0.38 -17.59 4.81
C THR A 113 0.55 -18.75 4.47
N GLY A 114 1.86 -18.62 4.69
CA GLY A 114 2.88 -19.60 4.30
C GLY A 114 3.38 -19.44 2.88
N LEU A 115 2.87 -18.47 2.10
CA LEU A 115 3.37 -18.21 0.75
C LEU A 115 4.63 -17.34 0.78
N PRO A 116 5.64 -17.63 -0.05
CA PRO A 116 6.76 -16.73 -0.33
C PRO A 116 6.28 -15.54 -1.18
N ARG A 117 7.16 -14.56 -1.39
CA ARG A 117 6.79 -13.26 -2.00
C ARG A 117 6.17 -13.36 -3.40
N HIS A 118 6.70 -14.21 -4.29
CA HIS A 118 6.27 -14.35 -5.69
C HIS A 118 6.21 -13.00 -6.46
N ASP A 119 7.16 -12.09 -6.19
CA ASP A 119 7.10 -10.72 -6.75
C ASP A 119 7.17 -10.69 -8.28
N ALA A 120 7.97 -11.57 -8.90
CA ALA A 120 8.07 -11.65 -10.34
C ALA A 120 6.69 -11.84 -11.02
N TYR A 121 5.76 -12.50 -10.34
CA TYR A 121 4.45 -12.80 -10.89
C TYR A 121 3.62 -11.54 -11.20
N TRP A 122 3.65 -10.54 -10.32
CA TRP A 122 2.89 -9.29 -10.52
C TRP A 122 3.69 -8.18 -11.20
N ILE A 123 5.04 -8.31 -11.26
CA ILE A 123 5.91 -7.32 -11.92
C ILE A 123 5.91 -7.52 -13.44
N VAL A 124 5.98 -8.78 -13.92
CA VAL A 124 6.24 -9.08 -15.33
C VAL A 124 5.03 -9.64 -16.08
N GLY A 125 3.94 -9.96 -15.39
CA GLY A 125 2.76 -10.58 -16.00
C GLY A 125 1.62 -9.58 -16.26
N PRO A 126 1.05 -9.50 -17.47
CA PRO A 126 -0.23 -8.84 -17.66
C PRO A 126 -1.33 -9.71 -17.06
N CYS A 127 -1.76 -9.42 -15.85
CA CYS A 127 -2.87 -10.11 -15.21
C CYS A 127 -3.77 -9.13 -14.48
N THR A 128 -5.07 -9.42 -14.49
CA THR A 128 -6.03 -8.70 -13.67
C THR A 128 -5.86 -9.11 -12.20
N ARG A 129 -6.30 -8.26 -11.27
CA ARG A 129 -6.33 -8.60 -9.83
C ARG A 129 -7.05 -9.93 -9.57
N LYS A 130 -8.17 -10.17 -10.27
CA LYS A 130 -8.95 -11.40 -10.13
C LYS A 130 -8.18 -12.65 -10.57
N GLU A 131 -7.44 -12.57 -11.66
CA GLU A 131 -6.59 -13.65 -12.14
C GLU A 131 -5.45 -13.90 -11.14
N MET A 132 -4.79 -12.83 -10.69
CA MET A 132 -3.74 -12.91 -9.68
C MET A 132 -4.22 -13.62 -8.41
N VAL A 133 -5.39 -13.28 -7.89
CA VAL A 133 -5.95 -13.91 -6.69
C VAL A 133 -6.41 -15.34 -6.97
N LYS A 134 -6.95 -15.62 -8.16
CA LYS A 134 -7.27 -17.00 -8.56
C LYS A 134 -6.04 -17.90 -8.63
N ASP A 135 -4.88 -17.35 -8.96
CA ASP A 135 -3.64 -18.12 -9.08
C ASP A 135 -2.96 -18.45 -7.75
N LEU A 136 -3.48 -17.96 -6.63
CA LEU A 136 -3.08 -18.44 -5.30
C LEU A 136 -3.17 -19.97 -5.18
N ARG A 137 -4.09 -20.61 -5.92
CA ARG A 137 -4.21 -22.09 -6.00
C ARG A 137 -3.00 -22.79 -6.61
N ASN A 138 -2.20 -22.09 -7.40
CA ASN A 138 -1.04 -22.59 -8.11
C ASN A 138 0.27 -22.26 -7.39
N MET A 139 0.22 -21.30 -6.45
CA MET A 139 1.41 -20.83 -5.75
C MET A 139 1.86 -21.85 -4.71
N GLN A 140 3.10 -22.32 -4.84
CA GLN A 140 3.70 -23.26 -3.91
C GLN A 140 3.99 -22.57 -2.57
N PRO A 141 3.47 -23.07 -1.43
CA PRO A 141 3.87 -22.56 -0.12
C PRO A 141 5.34 -22.91 0.17
N GLY A 142 6.02 -21.99 0.85
CA GLY A 142 7.38 -22.18 1.34
C GLY A 142 7.40 -22.66 2.80
N TRP A 143 6.29 -22.43 3.52
CA TRP A 143 6.15 -22.76 4.94
C TRP A 143 4.74 -23.24 5.26
N SER A 144 4.59 -23.90 6.40
CA SER A 144 3.27 -24.27 6.91
C SER A 144 2.43 -23.03 7.22
N PHE A 145 1.13 -23.15 7.05
CA PHE A 145 0.19 -22.08 7.35
C PHE A 145 0.39 -21.52 8.77
N ARG A 146 0.49 -20.20 8.89
CA ARG A 146 0.73 -19.42 10.12
C ARG A 146 2.08 -19.68 10.82
N SER A 147 2.96 -20.51 10.29
CA SER A 147 4.25 -20.82 10.95
C SER A 147 5.34 -19.77 10.69
N HIS A 148 5.18 -18.96 9.65
CA HIS A 148 6.21 -18.01 9.22
C HIS A 148 5.59 -16.72 8.68
N TRP A 149 6.25 -15.61 8.97
CA TRP A 149 5.91 -14.31 8.36
C TRP A 149 6.67 -14.17 7.03
N CYS A 150 5.95 -13.96 5.97
CA CYS A 150 6.55 -13.64 4.67
C CYS A 150 5.70 -12.63 3.91
N TYR A 151 6.30 -11.50 3.59
CA TYR A 151 5.62 -10.42 2.89
C TYR A 151 5.03 -10.90 1.56
N GLN A 152 3.71 -10.74 1.38
CA GLN A 152 2.99 -11.27 0.23
C GLN A 152 1.97 -10.25 -0.30
N ASN A 153 2.24 -9.71 -1.50
CA ASN A 153 1.37 -8.70 -2.12
C ASN A 153 0.03 -9.29 -2.59
N THR A 154 0.01 -10.49 -3.17
CA THR A 154 -1.21 -11.10 -3.71
C THR A 154 -2.27 -11.33 -2.64
N CYS A 155 -1.87 -11.62 -1.39
CA CYS A 155 -2.82 -11.75 -0.28
C CYS A 155 -3.47 -10.41 0.09
N ILE A 156 -2.73 -9.30 -0.02
CA ILE A 156 -3.30 -7.95 0.17
C ILE A 156 -4.26 -7.60 -0.97
N VAL A 157 -3.93 -7.97 -2.20
CA VAL A 157 -4.87 -7.84 -3.33
C VAL A 157 -6.14 -8.64 -3.08
N ALA A 158 -6.03 -9.87 -2.53
CA ALA A 158 -7.20 -10.67 -2.16
C ALA A 158 -8.06 -9.99 -1.08
N ALA A 159 -7.43 -9.30 -0.11
CA ALA A 159 -8.17 -8.50 0.89
C ALA A 159 -8.87 -7.29 0.25
N GLY A 160 -8.26 -6.65 -0.75
CA GLY A 160 -8.90 -5.59 -1.55
C GLY A 160 -10.09 -6.12 -2.35
N MET A 161 -9.95 -7.27 -2.98
CA MET A 161 -11.06 -7.92 -3.70
C MET A 161 -12.18 -8.36 -2.77
N LEU A 162 -11.90 -8.68 -1.52
CA LEU A 162 -12.94 -8.97 -0.53
C LEU A 162 -13.83 -7.72 -0.30
N VAL A 163 -13.24 -6.52 -0.31
CA VAL A 163 -14.02 -5.27 -0.26
C VAL A 163 -14.94 -5.16 -1.48
N GLU A 164 -14.43 -5.47 -2.67
CA GLU A 164 -15.22 -5.43 -3.92
C GLU A 164 -16.38 -6.44 -3.90
N GLU A 165 -16.13 -7.69 -3.49
CA GLU A 165 -17.15 -8.74 -3.41
C GLU A 165 -18.26 -8.40 -2.40
N MET A 166 -17.91 -7.74 -1.28
CA MET A 166 -18.88 -7.40 -0.24
C MET A 166 -19.67 -6.12 -0.51
N THR A 167 -19.16 -5.23 -1.35
CA THR A 167 -19.77 -3.91 -1.57
C THR A 167 -20.33 -3.71 -2.97
N GLY A 168 -19.89 -4.51 -3.94
CA GLY A 168 -20.18 -4.31 -5.37
C GLY A 168 -19.51 -3.09 -5.98
N LYS A 169 -18.58 -2.44 -5.26
CA LYS A 169 -17.79 -1.29 -5.72
C LYS A 169 -16.35 -1.72 -5.94
N THR A 170 -15.63 -1.00 -6.79
CA THR A 170 -14.19 -1.20 -6.88
C THR A 170 -13.51 -0.78 -5.56
N TRP A 171 -12.33 -1.33 -5.28
CA TRP A 171 -11.53 -0.96 -4.11
C TRP A 171 -11.25 0.56 -4.10
N GLU A 172 -10.95 1.14 -5.27
CA GLU A 172 -10.70 2.55 -5.44
C GLU A 172 -11.91 3.42 -5.10
N GLU A 173 -13.09 3.05 -5.60
CA GLU A 173 -14.34 3.75 -5.29
C GLU A 173 -14.65 3.71 -3.81
N PHE A 174 -14.46 2.54 -3.18
CA PHE A 174 -14.70 2.38 -1.75
C PHE A 174 -13.73 3.21 -0.92
N VAL A 175 -12.42 3.10 -1.16
CA VAL A 175 -11.39 3.86 -0.41
C VAL A 175 -11.56 5.36 -0.62
N LYS A 176 -11.86 5.81 -1.84
CA LYS A 176 -12.12 7.22 -2.12
C LYS A 176 -13.28 7.75 -1.28
N LYS A 177 -14.41 7.05 -1.33
CA LYS A 177 -15.65 7.48 -0.66
C LYS A 177 -15.58 7.38 0.86
N GLU A 178 -15.02 6.30 1.37
CA GLU A 178 -15.09 5.98 2.80
C GLU A 178 -13.86 6.50 3.59
N ILE A 179 -12.77 6.83 2.91
CA ILE A 179 -11.52 7.25 3.55
C ILE A 179 -11.06 8.61 3.02
N PHE A 180 -10.84 8.77 1.71
CA PHE A 180 -10.25 10.00 1.20
C PHE A 180 -11.18 11.20 1.36
N GLU A 181 -12.45 11.08 0.98
CA GLU A 181 -13.43 12.17 1.08
C GLU A 181 -13.66 12.60 2.53
N PRO A 182 -13.93 11.69 3.50
CA PRO A 182 -14.11 12.11 4.90
C PRO A 182 -12.88 12.76 5.53
N LEU A 183 -11.66 12.39 5.06
CA LEU A 183 -10.41 12.94 5.56
C LEU A 183 -9.94 14.18 4.78
N GLY A 184 -10.68 14.62 3.76
CA GLY A 184 -10.30 15.76 2.94
C GLY A 184 -9.07 15.51 2.05
N MET A 185 -8.75 14.26 1.74
CA MET A 185 -7.59 13.87 0.90
C MET A 185 -7.91 14.07 -0.59
N THR A 186 -8.15 15.31 -0.98
CA THR A 186 -8.70 15.67 -2.30
C THR A 186 -7.73 15.45 -3.46
N ARG A 187 -6.42 15.39 -3.17
CA ARG A 187 -5.37 15.21 -4.19
C ARG A 187 -4.88 13.77 -4.32
N SER A 188 -5.31 12.87 -3.39
CA SER A 188 -4.90 11.45 -3.45
C SER A 188 -5.53 10.73 -4.64
N THR A 189 -4.73 9.95 -5.36
CA THR A 189 -5.15 9.17 -6.52
C THR A 189 -4.59 7.75 -6.47
N PHE A 190 -5.19 6.86 -7.26
CA PHE A 190 -4.81 5.45 -7.38
C PHE A 190 -4.07 5.15 -8.69
N TYR A 191 -3.96 6.14 -9.59
CA TYR A 191 -3.51 5.94 -10.96
C TYR A 191 -2.23 6.73 -11.23
N VAL A 192 -1.24 6.06 -11.80
CA VAL A 192 0.05 6.66 -12.17
C VAL A 192 -0.15 7.77 -13.20
N ASP A 193 -0.97 7.50 -14.22
CA ASP A 193 -1.26 8.49 -15.28
C ASP A 193 -1.83 9.81 -14.70
N ALA A 194 -2.64 9.72 -13.63
CA ALA A 194 -3.17 10.89 -12.97
C ALA A 194 -2.10 11.66 -12.18
N ILE A 195 -1.10 10.95 -11.63
CA ILE A 195 0.06 11.59 -10.97
C ILE A 195 0.92 12.28 -12.03
N GLU A 196 1.24 11.61 -13.13
CA GLU A 196 2.09 12.15 -14.20
C GLU A 196 1.45 13.35 -14.91
N ALA A 197 0.13 13.40 -14.99
CA ALA A 197 -0.61 14.53 -15.55
C ALA A 197 -0.69 15.74 -14.60
N ASP A 198 -0.44 15.55 -13.30
CA ASP A 198 -0.44 16.63 -12.31
C ASP A 198 0.91 17.37 -12.32
N ALA A 199 0.86 18.69 -12.44
CA ALA A 199 2.08 19.50 -12.48
C ALA A 199 2.88 19.48 -11.16
N ASN A 200 2.22 19.15 -10.04
CA ASN A 200 2.83 19.10 -8.70
C ASN A 200 2.99 17.65 -8.21
N HIS A 201 3.89 16.92 -8.87
CA HIS A 201 4.26 15.55 -8.47
C HIS A 201 5.78 15.39 -8.36
N ALA A 202 6.21 14.44 -7.56
CA ALA A 202 7.61 14.06 -7.46
C ALA A 202 7.98 13.09 -8.59
N THR A 203 9.04 13.42 -9.32
CA THR A 203 9.63 12.54 -10.33
C THR A 203 10.38 11.40 -9.64
N PRO A 204 10.15 10.13 -9.99
CA PRO A 204 10.93 9.02 -9.48
C PRO A 204 12.34 9.03 -10.10
N TYR A 205 13.35 8.78 -9.27
CA TYR A 205 14.73 8.63 -9.70
C TYR A 205 15.24 7.26 -9.28
N ASP A 206 15.93 6.60 -10.20
CA ASP A 206 16.67 5.38 -9.89
C ASP A 206 18.16 5.69 -9.84
N ARG A 207 18.85 5.11 -8.88
CA ARG A 207 20.30 5.18 -8.81
C ARG A 207 20.85 4.04 -9.65
N PRO A 208 21.66 4.29 -10.68
CA PRO A 208 22.41 3.22 -11.29
C PRO A 208 23.33 2.66 -10.19
N THR A 209 22.98 1.48 -9.68
CA THR A 209 23.90 0.71 -8.84
C THR A 209 25.09 0.37 -9.72
N PRO A 210 26.34 0.77 -9.39
CA PRO A 210 27.50 0.20 -10.05
C PRO A 210 27.43 -1.31 -9.79
N VAL A 211 27.19 -2.07 -10.84
CA VAL A 211 27.43 -3.52 -10.77
C VAL A 211 28.93 -3.66 -10.83
N GLU A 212 29.57 -3.76 -9.66
CA GLU A 212 30.91 -4.34 -9.60
C GLU A 212 30.76 -5.80 -10.01
N LEU A 213 31.22 -6.08 -11.22
CA LEU A 213 31.38 -7.42 -11.75
C LEU A 213 32.58 -8.11 -11.11
#